data_e34927e76b4b64ab40fbb75c17e358cf
#
_entry.id   e34927e76b4b64ab40fbb75c17e358cf
#
_cell.length_a   1.000
_cell.length_b   1.000
_cell.length_c   1.000
_cell.angle_alpha   90.00
_cell.angle_beta   90.00
_cell.angle_gamma   90.00
#
_symmetry.space_group_name_H-M   'P 1'
#
loop_
_entity.id
_entity.type
_entity.pdbx_description
1 polymer ?
#
loop_
_entity_poly.entity_id
_entity_poly.type
_entity_poly.pdbx_seq_one_letter_code
_entity_poly.pdbx_strand_id
1 'polypeptide(L)'
;MRGVSDAHITAFRPVPRTGVIYVTTEAQKLGFRFGAEGWCNLGQGQPETGELPGAPPRVRDVHIDLDAQEYAPVQGLWELRESVASMYNALYRRGMPSQYSAENVSISGGGRVSLLRAAAALGTVNLGHFLPDYTAYEELLDVFRLFSPIPILLEPRRGYAFTAEELEREIVGRGLGALLISNPCNPTGRVVGGDELARWVQVARENDAALLIDEFYSHYIWRDGDDPAPMESAARYVEDVERDPVVLFDGLTKNWRYPGWRITWTVAPRTVIEAVASAGSFLDGGGSKPMQRAACAVVTEDHARRETAAIHQEFGRKRATLLSRLRALGVRFDRDPEGGFYGWGSVAALPPPLNTGMGFFRAALQEKVITVPGEFFDVNPGKRRGGRPSRFRDHVRFSFGPEAAVIDTALERIEALVRWYDR
;
A
#
# COMPACT_ATOMS: atom_id res chain seq x y z
N MET A 1 -42.73 16.81 16.08
CA MET A 1 -41.69 16.88 15.04
C MET A 1 -41.44 15.44 14.57
N ARG A 2 -41.86 15.11 13.37
CA ARG A 2 -41.60 13.77 12.80
C ARG A 2 -40.11 13.71 12.41
N GLY A 3 -39.36 12.77 13.01
CA GLY A 3 -37.99 12.55 12.65
C GLY A 3 -37.88 12.25 11.15
N VAL A 4 -36.91 12.87 10.48
CA VAL A 4 -36.52 12.53 9.12
C VAL A 4 -36.02 11.09 9.19
N SER A 5 -36.84 10.13 8.74
CA SER A 5 -36.36 8.76 8.52
C SER A 5 -35.29 8.87 7.43
N ASP A 6 -34.07 8.38 7.71
CA ASP A 6 -33.08 8.17 6.67
C ASP A 6 -33.76 7.39 5.53
N ALA A 7 -34.00 8.08 4.42
CA ALA A 7 -34.65 7.49 3.25
C ALA A 7 -33.68 6.47 2.64
N HIS A 8 -33.78 5.21 3.07
CA HIS A 8 -32.99 4.10 2.56
C HIS A 8 -33.58 3.66 1.21
N ILE A 9 -32.85 3.93 0.13
CA ILE A 9 -33.21 3.39 -1.19
C ILE A 9 -32.83 1.90 -1.17
N THR A 10 -33.81 1.03 -1.16
CA THR A 10 -33.63 -0.44 -0.95
C THR A 10 -32.77 -1.13 -2.00
N ALA A 11 -32.62 -0.54 -3.19
CA ALA A 11 -31.73 -1.05 -4.24
C ALA A 11 -30.24 -0.95 -3.91
N PHE A 12 -29.84 -0.08 -2.96
CA PHE A 12 -28.44 0.10 -2.55
C PHE A 12 -28.17 -0.53 -1.19
N ARG A 13 -27.18 -1.42 -1.11
CA ARG A 13 -26.70 -1.97 0.17
C ARG A 13 -25.81 -0.95 0.88
N PRO A 14 -25.78 -0.93 2.20
CA PRO A 14 -24.75 -0.21 2.93
C PRO A 14 -23.37 -0.76 2.58
N VAL A 15 -22.43 0.11 2.20
CA VAL A 15 -21.03 -0.26 2.00
C VAL A 15 -20.24 0.22 3.20
N PRO A 16 -19.57 -0.68 3.94
CA PRO A 16 -18.76 -0.31 5.09
C PRO A 16 -17.63 0.64 4.69
N ARG A 17 -17.30 1.57 5.58
CA ARG A 17 -16.16 2.47 5.37
C ARG A 17 -14.87 1.73 5.73
N THR A 18 -13.88 1.76 4.83
CA THR A 18 -12.54 1.24 5.13
C THR A 18 -11.88 2.06 6.24
N GLY A 19 -10.90 1.47 6.93
CA GLY A 19 -10.33 2.05 8.15
C GLY A 19 -9.87 3.51 8.01
N VAL A 20 -9.16 3.86 6.93
CA VAL A 20 -8.71 5.25 6.69
C VAL A 20 -9.91 6.20 6.46
N ILE A 21 -10.95 5.74 5.77
CA ILE A 21 -12.16 6.54 5.56
C ILE A 21 -12.93 6.71 6.87
N TYR A 22 -13.01 5.66 7.68
CA TYR A 22 -13.65 5.72 9.00
C TYR A 22 -12.97 6.78 9.88
N VAL A 23 -11.66 6.67 10.09
CA VAL A 23 -10.94 7.60 10.98
C VAL A 23 -10.98 9.04 10.48
N THR A 24 -10.94 9.25 9.16
CA THR A 24 -11.07 10.59 8.57
C THR A 24 -12.49 11.15 8.79
N THR A 25 -13.51 10.31 8.64
CA THR A 25 -14.91 10.76 8.88
C THR A 25 -15.14 11.13 10.35
N GLU A 26 -14.61 10.33 11.29
CA GLU A 26 -14.70 10.68 12.72
C GLU A 26 -13.96 11.99 13.03
N ALA A 27 -12.78 12.20 12.42
CA ALA A 27 -12.07 13.47 12.54
C ALA A 27 -12.86 14.66 11.96
N GLN A 28 -13.53 14.48 10.83
CA GLN A 28 -14.38 15.52 10.21
C GLN A 28 -15.53 15.95 11.10
N LYS A 29 -16.11 15.03 11.89
CA LYS A 29 -17.15 15.39 12.89
C LYS A 29 -16.62 16.34 13.97
N LEU A 30 -15.30 16.32 14.23
CA LEU A 30 -14.60 17.19 15.17
C LEU A 30 -13.94 18.41 14.50
N GLY A 31 -14.27 18.67 13.23
CA GLY A 31 -13.82 19.85 12.50
C GLY A 31 -12.55 19.65 11.66
N PHE A 32 -12.06 18.42 11.50
CA PHE A 32 -10.95 18.15 10.58
C PHE A 32 -11.37 18.46 9.14
N ARG A 33 -10.48 19.12 8.41
CA ARG A 33 -10.51 19.26 6.94
C ARG A 33 -9.08 19.08 6.43
N PHE A 34 -8.95 18.59 5.20
CA PHE A 34 -7.62 18.51 4.57
C PHE A 34 -7.03 19.92 4.46
N GLY A 35 -5.79 20.08 4.92
CA GLY A 35 -5.10 21.37 5.01
C GLY A 35 -5.49 22.22 6.25
N ALA A 36 -6.32 21.72 7.16
CA ALA A 36 -6.66 22.44 8.39
C ALA A 36 -5.46 22.51 9.34
N GLU A 37 -5.14 23.72 9.78
CA GLU A 37 -4.09 23.94 10.76
C GLU A 37 -4.42 23.26 12.11
N GLY A 38 -3.38 22.89 12.82
CA GLY A 38 -3.47 22.33 14.16
C GLY A 38 -3.89 20.85 14.23
N TRP A 39 -4.11 20.17 13.10
CA TRP A 39 -4.35 18.74 13.04
C TRP A 39 -3.10 17.95 12.61
N CYS A 40 -2.83 16.85 13.30
CA CYS A 40 -1.74 15.93 12.99
C CYS A 40 -2.29 14.62 12.44
N ASN A 41 -2.18 14.41 11.14
CA ASN A 41 -2.76 13.22 10.49
C ASN A 41 -1.71 12.10 10.32
N LEU A 42 -1.50 11.30 11.37
CA LEU A 42 -0.69 10.07 11.32
C LEU A 42 -1.50 8.84 10.85
N GLY A 43 -2.75 9.02 10.45
CA GLY A 43 -3.62 7.94 9.98
C GLY A 43 -3.63 7.77 8.47
N GLN A 44 -3.37 8.83 7.71
CA GLN A 44 -3.42 8.78 6.26
C GLN A 44 -2.18 8.11 5.68
N GLY A 45 -2.41 7.23 4.68
CA GLY A 45 -1.34 6.61 3.91
C GLY A 45 -0.83 7.52 2.80
N GLN A 46 -0.48 8.75 3.11
CA GLN A 46 0.06 9.73 2.18
C GLN A 46 1.42 10.21 2.69
N PRO A 47 2.47 10.12 1.85
CA PRO A 47 3.75 10.76 2.17
C PRO A 47 3.63 12.27 1.96
N GLU A 48 4.48 13.05 2.61
CA GLU A 48 4.65 14.46 2.26
C GLU A 48 4.96 14.62 0.78
N THR A 49 4.40 15.64 0.15
CA THR A 49 4.50 15.87 -1.30
C THR A 49 5.41 17.03 -1.68
N GLY A 50 5.97 17.73 -0.69
CA GLY A 50 6.88 18.85 -0.86
C GLY A 50 8.25 18.48 -1.43
N GLU A 51 9.10 19.49 -1.60
CA GLU A 51 10.51 19.30 -1.99
C GLU A 51 11.25 18.56 -0.88
N LEU A 52 12.11 17.60 -1.27
CA LEU A 52 13.08 16.99 -0.36
C LEU A 52 14.50 17.32 -0.80
N PRO A 53 15.44 17.50 0.13
CA PRO A 53 16.85 17.71 -0.22
C PRO A 53 17.39 16.56 -1.09
N GLY A 54 17.96 16.88 -2.24
CA GLY A 54 18.52 15.89 -3.18
C GLY A 54 17.51 15.21 -4.11
N ALA A 55 16.22 15.31 -3.85
CA ALA A 55 15.19 14.80 -4.77
C ALA A 55 15.14 15.58 -6.09
N PRO A 56 14.61 14.99 -7.16
CA PRO A 56 14.29 15.75 -8.35
C PRO A 56 13.27 16.86 -8.04
N PRO A 57 13.32 17.99 -8.79
CA PRO A 57 12.33 19.05 -8.63
C PRO A 57 10.92 18.55 -8.84
N ARG A 58 9.98 19.09 -8.07
CA ARG A 58 8.56 18.74 -8.20
C ARG A 58 7.98 19.31 -9.49
N VAL A 59 7.28 18.47 -10.26
CA VAL A 59 6.52 18.94 -11.42
C VAL A 59 5.33 19.77 -10.93
N ARG A 60 5.23 21.02 -11.40
CA ARG A 60 4.18 21.98 -10.98
C ARG A 60 3.19 22.26 -12.10
N ASP A 61 3.60 22.07 -13.34
CA ASP A 61 2.79 22.40 -14.53
C ASP A 61 2.59 21.16 -15.39
N VAL A 62 1.38 20.97 -15.90
CA VAL A 62 1.02 19.92 -16.86
C VAL A 62 0.45 20.57 -18.10
N HIS A 63 1.10 20.34 -19.24
CA HIS A 63 0.61 20.84 -20.51
C HIS A 63 -0.60 20.05 -21.01
N ILE A 64 -1.67 20.76 -21.37
CA ILE A 64 -2.89 20.18 -21.94
C ILE A 64 -3.17 20.84 -23.28
N ASP A 65 -2.86 20.12 -24.37
CA ASP A 65 -3.20 20.49 -25.72
C ASP A 65 -4.53 19.86 -26.18
N LEU A 66 -4.94 20.07 -27.43
CA LEU A 66 -6.18 19.51 -27.95
C LEU A 66 -6.17 17.98 -27.99
N ASP A 67 -5.04 17.36 -28.36
CA ASP A 67 -4.90 15.92 -28.39
C ASP A 67 -4.95 15.30 -26.98
N ALA A 68 -4.45 16.01 -25.97
CA ALA A 68 -4.54 15.57 -24.57
C ALA A 68 -5.97 15.52 -24.03
N GLN A 69 -6.95 16.11 -24.72
CA GLN A 69 -8.37 16.07 -24.33
C GLN A 69 -9.09 14.82 -24.85
N GLU A 70 -8.47 14.05 -25.75
CA GLU A 70 -9.01 12.79 -26.21
C GLU A 70 -8.73 11.66 -25.21
N TYR A 71 -9.42 10.52 -25.38
CA TYR A 71 -9.16 9.34 -24.59
C TYR A 71 -7.73 8.82 -24.80
N ALA A 72 -7.09 8.37 -23.72
CA ALA A 72 -5.95 7.48 -23.84
C ALA A 72 -6.43 6.06 -24.15
N PRO A 73 -5.59 5.20 -24.76
CA PRO A 73 -5.88 3.78 -24.83
C PRO A 73 -6.15 3.20 -23.43
N VAL A 74 -7.07 2.24 -23.29
CA VAL A 74 -7.42 1.63 -21.99
C VAL A 74 -6.21 1.03 -21.29
N GLN A 75 -5.29 0.44 -22.04
CA GLN A 75 -4.04 -0.09 -21.50
C GLN A 75 -3.05 1.01 -21.10
N GLY A 76 -3.23 2.25 -21.54
CA GLY A 76 -2.34 3.39 -21.33
C GLY A 76 -1.52 3.76 -22.56
N LEU A 77 -0.98 4.98 -22.54
CA LEU A 77 -0.12 5.50 -23.62
C LEU A 77 1.11 4.61 -23.78
N TRP A 78 1.47 4.33 -25.04
CA TRP A 78 2.62 3.49 -25.37
C TRP A 78 3.91 4.03 -24.77
N GLU A 79 4.14 5.33 -24.87
CA GLU A 79 5.34 6.01 -24.41
C GLU A 79 5.53 5.87 -22.89
N LEU A 80 4.44 5.94 -22.11
CA LEU A 80 4.52 5.74 -20.67
C LEU A 80 4.75 4.28 -20.32
N ARG A 81 4.10 3.35 -21.02
CA ARG A 81 4.30 1.92 -20.84
C ARG A 81 5.75 1.53 -21.15
N GLU A 82 6.33 2.08 -22.22
CA GLU A 82 7.74 1.90 -22.57
C GLU A 82 8.68 2.50 -21.51
N SER A 83 8.38 3.69 -21.00
CA SER A 83 9.12 4.32 -19.90
C SER A 83 9.13 3.44 -18.64
N VAL A 84 7.98 2.87 -18.25
CA VAL A 84 7.89 1.94 -17.11
C VAL A 84 8.73 0.69 -17.36
N ALA A 85 8.58 0.03 -18.51
CA ALA A 85 9.34 -1.17 -18.85
C ALA A 85 10.85 -0.90 -18.81
N SER A 86 11.30 0.18 -19.46
CA SER A 86 12.71 0.60 -19.51
C SER A 86 13.26 0.86 -18.10
N MET A 87 12.49 1.56 -17.26
CA MET A 87 12.87 1.84 -15.89
C MET A 87 13.01 0.54 -15.07
N TYR A 88 12.05 -0.39 -15.16
CA TYR A 88 12.13 -1.69 -14.46
C TYR A 88 13.34 -2.49 -14.91
N ASN A 89 13.63 -2.51 -16.21
CA ASN A 89 14.80 -3.19 -16.77
C ASN A 89 16.10 -2.56 -16.24
N ALA A 90 16.19 -1.23 -16.19
CA ALA A 90 17.37 -0.52 -15.69
C ALA A 90 17.58 -0.72 -14.18
N LEU A 91 16.51 -0.70 -13.38
CA LEU A 91 16.59 -0.82 -11.91
C LEU A 91 16.78 -2.27 -11.44
N TYR A 92 16.11 -3.22 -12.06
CA TYR A 92 15.97 -4.57 -11.50
C TYR A 92 16.50 -5.68 -12.41
N ARG A 93 16.66 -5.44 -13.72
CA ARG A 93 16.93 -6.49 -14.70
C ARG A 93 18.17 -6.23 -15.55
N ARG A 94 19.06 -5.38 -15.10
CA ARG A 94 20.29 -5.05 -15.86
C ARG A 94 21.11 -6.31 -16.12
N GLY A 95 21.36 -6.58 -17.44
CA GLY A 95 22.13 -7.76 -17.87
C GLY A 95 21.36 -9.08 -17.90
N MET A 96 20.09 -9.10 -17.52
CA MET A 96 19.25 -10.30 -17.65
C MET A 96 18.80 -10.49 -19.11
N PRO A 97 18.72 -11.74 -19.63
CA PRO A 97 18.34 -12.00 -21.02
C PRO A 97 16.86 -11.69 -21.30
N SER A 98 15.97 -11.92 -20.33
CA SER A 98 14.55 -11.60 -20.46
C SER A 98 14.28 -10.21 -19.93
N GLN A 99 13.67 -9.35 -20.73
CA GLN A 99 13.41 -7.93 -20.43
C GLN A 99 11.94 -7.60 -20.64
N TYR A 100 11.38 -6.72 -19.81
CA TYR A 100 10.04 -6.19 -20.03
C TYR A 100 9.99 -5.27 -21.24
N SER A 101 8.86 -5.26 -21.91
CA SER A 101 8.51 -4.32 -22.99
C SER A 101 7.25 -3.53 -22.61
N ALA A 102 6.85 -2.58 -23.44
CA ALA A 102 5.57 -1.88 -23.27
C ALA A 102 4.37 -2.83 -23.24
N GLU A 103 4.46 -4.01 -23.84
CA GLU A 103 3.40 -5.04 -23.83
C GLU A 103 3.19 -5.69 -22.48
N ASN A 104 4.21 -5.65 -21.60
CA ASN A 104 4.15 -6.15 -20.24
C ASN A 104 3.59 -5.12 -19.22
N VAL A 105 3.09 -3.98 -19.69
CA VAL A 105 2.67 -2.87 -18.82
C VAL A 105 1.23 -2.44 -19.13
N SER A 106 0.43 -2.23 -18.08
CA SER A 106 -0.88 -1.56 -18.18
C SER A 106 -0.95 -0.39 -17.21
N ILE A 107 -1.37 0.79 -17.68
CA ILE A 107 -1.54 2.00 -16.88
C ILE A 107 -2.99 2.11 -16.40
N SER A 108 -3.18 2.58 -15.17
CA SER A 108 -4.51 2.79 -14.60
C SER A 108 -4.59 4.02 -13.68
N GLY A 109 -5.82 4.44 -13.36
CA GLY A 109 -6.14 5.65 -12.60
C GLY A 109 -5.97 5.52 -11.08
N GLY A 110 -4.92 4.84 -10.61
CA GLY A 110 -4.61 4.67 -9.18
C GLY A 110 -4.58 3.21 -8.75
N GLY A 111 -3.83 2.89 -7.68
CA GLY A 111 -3.54 1.51 -7.26
C GLY A 111 -4.77 0.64 -7.01
N ARG A 112 -5.85 1.22 -6.47
CA ARG A 112 -7.11 0.47 -6.31
C ARG A 112 -7.72 0.07 -7.65
N VAL A 113 -7.57 0.89 -8.68
CA VAL A 113 -8.05 0.57 -10.04
C VAL A 113 -7.18 -0.53 -10.65
N SER A 114 -5.85 -0.49 -10.48
CA SER A 114 -4.96 -1.59 -10.90
C SER A 114 -5.37 -2.92 -10.27
N LEU A 115 -5.55 -2.93 -8.95
CA LEU A 115 -5.98 -4.12 -8.20
C LEU A 115 -7.39 -4.59 -8.62
N LEU A 116 -8.31 -3.64 -8.88
CA LEU A 116 -9.67 -3.96 -9.33
C LEU A 116 -9.66 -4.64 -10.69
N ARG A 117 -8.87 -4.13 -11.64
CA ARG A 117 -8.71 -4.74 -12.97
C ARG A 117 -8.14 -6.15 -12.87
N ALA A 118 -7.09 -6.34 -12.04
CA ALA A 118 -6.50 -7.66 -11.84
C ALA A 118 -7.47 -8.63 -11.18
N ALA A 119 -8.20 -8.20 -10.13
CA ALA A 119 -9.20 -9.01 -9.47
C ALA A 119 -10.36 -9.40 -10.42
N ALA A 120 -10.75 -8.52 -11.34
CA ALA A 120 -11.77 -8.81 -12.35
C ALA A 120 -11.26 -9.79 -13.44
N ALA A 121 -9.95 -9.85 -13.65
CA ALA A 121 -9.32 -10.76 -14.60
C ALA A 121 -9.01 -12.14 -13.99
N LEU A 122 -9.06 -12.28 -12.64
CA LEU A 122 -8.87 -13.58 -11.99
C LEU A 122 -10.03 -14.54 -12.31
N GLY A 123 -9.68 -15.79 -12.54
CA GLY A 123 -10.63 -16.89 -12.73
C GLY A 123 -11.14 -17.49 -11.41
N THR A 124 -11.68 -18.69 -11.49
CA THR A 124 -12.15 -19.46 -10.33
C THR A 124 -10.96 -20.09 -9.60
N VAL A 125 -10.38 -19.35 -8.66
CA VAL A 125 -9.19 -19.77 -7.90
C VAL A 125 -9.36 -19.52 -6.39
N ASN A 126 -8.60 -20.21 -5.57
CA ASN A 126 -8.39 -19.84 -4.19
C ASN A 126 -7.31 -18.75 -4.15
N LEU A 127 -7.66 -17.56 -3.65
CA LEU A 127 -6.78 -16.42 -3.55
C LEU A 127 -6.32 -16.24 -2.10
N GLY A 128 -5.06 -16.54 -1.81
CA GLY A 128 -4.46 -16.28 -0.51
C GLY A 128 -4.30 -14.78 -0.25
N HIS A 129 -4.48 -14.36 1.00
CA HIS A 129 -4.16 -13.00 1.45
C HIS A 129 -3.68 -13.01 2.90
N PHE A 130 -2.80 -12.10 3.27
CA PHE A 130 -2.25 -12.04 4.62
C PHE A 130 -3.17 -11.32 5.62
N LEU A 131 -2.94 -11.64 6.92
CA LEU A 131 -3.47 -10.95 8.09
C LEU A 131 -2.31 -10.67 9.08
N PRO A 132 -1.99 -9.41 9.39
CA PRO A 132 -2.62 -8.19 8.88
C PRO A 132 -2.16 -7.83 7.47
N ASP A 133 -3.01 -7.10 6.71
CA ASP A 133 -2.64 -6.51 5.42
C ASP A 133 -3.52 -5.26 5.12
N TYR A 134 -3.36 -4.69 3.92
CA TYR A 134 -3.95 -3.43 3.52
C TYR A 134 -5.48 -3.44 3.60
N THR A 135 -6.03 -2.47 4.31
CA THR A 135 -7.46 -2.39 4.66
C THR A 135 -8.41 -2.43 3.46
N ALA A 136 -7.96 -1.94 2.29
CA ALA A 136 -8.82 -1.90 1.10
C ALA A 136 -9.02 -3.29 0.47
N TYR A 137 -8.19 -4.28 0.78
CA TYR A 137 -8.36 -5.65 0.29
C TYR A 137 -9.66 -6.27 0.80
N GLU A 138 -10.17 -5.85 1.97
CA GLU A 138 -11.40 -6.41 2.53
C GLU A 138 -12.59 -6.29 1.56
N GLU A 139 -12.86 -5.08 1.09
CA GLU A 139 -13.97 -4.85 0.16
C GLU A 139 -13.62 -5.28 -1.27
N LEU A 140 -12.37 -5.10 -1.69
CA LEU A 140 -11.90 -5.54 -3.01
C LEU A 140 -12.10 -7.05 -3.20
N LEU A 141 -11.73 -7.85 -2.20
CA LEU A 141 -11.84 -9.31 -2.24
C LEU A 141 -13.28 -9.82 -2.06
N ASP A 142 -14.22 -8.96 -1.67
CA ASP A 142 -15.65 -9.31 -1.56
C ASP A 142 -16.48 -8.92 -2.79
N VAL A 143 -16.01 -7.97 -3.60
CA VAL A 143 -16.76 -7.48 -4.78
C VAL A 143 -16.90 -8.56 -5.85
N PHE A 144 -15.84 -9.32 -6.12
CA PHE A 144 -15.85 -10.37 -7.12
C PHE A 144 -16.12 -11.74 -6.50
N ARG A 145 -16.96 -12.55 -7.17
CA ARG A 145 -17.38 -13.86 -6.67
C ARG A 145 -16.75 -15.05 -7.40
N LEU A 146 -15.87 -14.78 -8.35
CA LEU A 146 -15.20 -15.84 -9.11
C LEU A 146 -14.12 -16.56 -8.31
N PHE A 147 -13.44 -15.86 -7.41
CA PHE A 147 -12.41 -16.44 -6.55
C PHE A 147 -12.85 -16.53 -5.09
N SER A 148 -12.19 -17.41 -4.33
CA SER A 148 -12.41 -17.59 -2.89
C SER A 148 -11.24 -17.03 -2.09
N PRO A 149 -11.43 -15.95 -1.30
CA PRO A 149 -10.35 -15.42 -0.45
C PRO A 149 -10.03 -16.38 0.69
N ILE A 150 -8.76 -16.75 0.81
CA ILE A 150 -8.21 -17.66 1.83
C ILE A 150 -7.29 -16.87 2.76
N PRO A 151 -7.68 -16.61 4.02
CA PRO A 151 -6.85 -15.85 4.95
C PRO A 151 -5.66 -16.67 5.45
N ILE A 152 -4.47 -16.05 5.45
CA ILE A 152 -3.22 -16.58 6.00
C ILE A 152 -2.79 -15.67 7.15
N LEU A 153 -2.82 -16.20 8.37
CA LEU A 153 -2.45 -15.43 9.55
C LEU A 153 -0.94 -15.40 9.72
N LEU A 154 -0.37 -14.20 9.73
CA LEU A 154 1.03 -13.99 10.09
C LEU A 154 1.20 -13.86 11.60
N GLU A 155 2.28 -14.43 12.15
CA GLU A 155 2.52 -14.46 13.59
C GLU A 155 3.36 -13.27 14.06
N PRO A 156 2.87 -12.44 15.02
CA PRO A 156 3.63 -11.33 15.57
C PRO A 156 4.96 -11.78 16.21
N ARG A 157 4.97 -12.91 16.92
CA ARG A 157 6.18 -13.47 17.56
C ARG A 157 7.31 -13.82 16.57
N ARG A 158 6.97 -14.04 15.31
CA ARG A 158 7.90 -14.27 14.21
C ARG A 158 8.20 -12.98 13.42
N GLY A 159 7.78 -11.83 13.91
CA GLY A 159 7.89 -10.55 13.20
C GLY A 159 7.15 -10.57 11.86
N TYR A 160 6.01 -11.28 11.79
CA TYR A 160 5.19 -11.43 10.58
C TYR A 160 5.93 -12.11 9.40
N ALA A 161 6.95 -12.92 9.69
CA ALA A 161 7.66 -13.67 8.65
C ALA A 161 6.76 -14.77 8.08
N PHE A 162 6.93 -15.00 6.78
CA PHE A 162 6.31 -16.09 6.04
C PHE A 162 7.32 -16.61 5.01
N THR A 163 7.66 -17.89 5.07
CA THR A 163 8.75 -18.45 4.29
C THR A 163 8.28 -19.06 2.98
N ALA A 164 9.23 -19.32 2.06
CA ALA A 164 8.93 -19.98 0.79
C ALA A 164 8.35 -21.39 1.01
N GLU A 165 8.83 -22.12 2.04
CA GLU A 165 8.25 -23.43 2.40
C GLU A 165 6.82 -23.31 2.95
N GLU A 166 6.51 -22.22 3.64
CA GLU A 166 5.14 -21.93 4.07
C GLU A 166 4.26 -21.58 2.88
N LEU A 167 4.78 -20.79 1.93
CA LEU A 167 4.08 -20.47 0.69
C LEU A 167 3.75 -21.75 -0.09
N GLU A 168 4.71 -22.62 -0.30
CA GLU A 168 4.51 -23.91 -0.98
C GLU A 168 3.46 -24.77 -0.29
N ARG A 169 3.51 -24.86 1.05
CA ARG A 169 2.49 -25.60 1.83
C ARG A 169 1.09 -25.02 1.69
N GLU A 170 0.95 -23.69 1.64
CA GLU A 170 -0.35 -23.03 1.43
C GLU A 170 -0.84 -23.28 0.00
N ILE A 171 0.02 -23.17 -1.01
CA ILE A 171 -0.33 -23.45 -2.41
C ILE A 171 -0.79 -24.90 -2.55
N VAL A 172 0.02 -25.88 -2.14
CA VAL A 172 -0.29 -27.30 -2.30
C VAL A 172 -1.44 -27.73 -1.38
N GLY A 173 -1.37 -27.33 -0.09
CA GLY A 173 -2.32 -27.80 0.94
C GLY A 173 -3.72 -27.18 0.84
N ARG A 174 -3.83 -25.93 0.36
CA ARG A 174 -5.12 -25.24 0.19
C ARG A 174 -5.50 -25.01 -1.27
N GLY A 175 -4.69 -25.47 -2.21
CA GLY A 175 -4.93 -25.29 -3.64
C GLY A 175 -4.98 -23.82 -4.03
N LEU A 176 -4.04 -23.00 -3.53
CA LEU A 176 -4.00 -21.59 -3.92
C LEU A 176 -3.56 -21.48 -5.39
N GLY A 177 -4.39 -20.83 -6.20
CA GLY A 177 -4.01 -20.43 -7.56
C GLY A 177 -3.42 -19.03 -7.63
N ALA A 178 -3.55 -18.24 -6.54
CA ALA A 178 -2.94 -16.92 -6.45
C ALA A 178 -2.72 -16.49 -4.99
N LEU A 179 -1.76 -15.57 -4.76
CA LEU A 179 -1.53 -14.90 -3.48
C LEU A 179 -1.45 -13.39 -3.72
N LEU A 180 -2.27 -12.60 -3.02
CA LEU A 180 -2.23 -11.13 -3.01
C LEU A 180 -1.60 -10.63 -1.72
N ILE A 181 -0.55 -9.84 -1.84
CA ILE A 181 0.17 -9.24 -0.70
C ILE A 181 0.61 -7.81 -0.98
N SER A 182 0.81 -7.02 0.07
CA SER A 182 1.61 -5.79 0.00
C SER A 182 3.07 -6.06 0.41
N ASN A 183 4.03 -5.63 -0.40
CA ASN A 183 5.46 -5.78 -0.12
C ASN A 183 6.26 -4.55 -0.56
N PRO A 184 6.76 -3.74 0.38
CA PRO A 184 6.63 -3.79 1.86
C PRO A 184 5.19 -3.80 2.37
N CYS A 185 4.96 -4.55 3.44
CA CYS A 185 3.62 -4.75 3.98
C CYS A 185 3.07 -3.51 4.70
N ASN A 186 1.89 -3.10 4.35
CA ASN A 186 1.08 -2.14 5.10
C ASN A 186 0.03 -2.94 5.90
N PRO A 187 0.13 -3.06 7.25
CA PRO A 187 0.68 -2.04 8.15
C PRO A 187 2.04 -2.37 8.78
N THR A 188 2.54 -3.60 8.68
CA THR A 188 3.62 -4.10 9.54
C THR A 188 5.01 -3.56 9.19
N GLY A 189 5.19 -3.07 7.96
CA GLY A 189 6.49 -2.69 7.43
C GLY A 189 7.41 -3.88 7.14
N ARG A 190 6.91 -5.12 7.20
CA ARG A 190 7.69 -6.30 6.82
C ARG A 190 8.04 -6.25 5.34
N VAL A 191 9.28 -6.62 5.03
CA VAL A 191 9.79 -6.77 3.65
C VAL A 191 10.17 -8.21 3.40
N VAL A 192 9.59 -8.80 2.39
CA VAL A 192 10.11 -10.03 1.77
C VAL A 192 11.06 -9.60 0.65
N GLY A 193 12.31 -10.03 0.68
CA GLY A 193 13.30 -9.60 -0.30
C GLY A 193 14.53 -10.51 -0.31
N GLY A 194 15.47 -10.25 -1.24
CA GLY A 194 16.66 -11.07 -1.40
C GLY A 194 16.32 -12.51 -1.78
N ASP A 195 17.08 -13.45 -1.24
CA ASP A 195 16.95 -14.89 -1.54
C ASP A 195 15.55 -15.43 -1.18
N GLU A 196 14.88 -14.86 -0.15
CA GLU A 196 13.54 -15.28 0.22
C GLU A 196 12.51 -14.93 -0.86
N LEU A 197 12.56 -13.72 -1.42
CA LEU A 197 11.66 -13.32 -2.51
C LEU A 197 11.99 -14.09 -3.81
N ALA A 198 13.28 -14.37 -4.06
CA ALA A 198 13.68 -15.22 -5.19
C ALA A 198 13.06 -16.62 -5.09
N ARG A 199 13.08 -17.21 -3.89
CA ARG A 199 12.46 -18.52 -3.65
C ARG A 199 10.93 -18.48 -3.77
N TRP A 200 10.28 -17.38 -3.37
CA TRP A 200 8.84 -17.22 -3.58
C TRP A 200 8.48 -17.23 -5.07
N VAL A 201 9.25 -16.50 -5.88
CA VAL A 201 9.06 -16.49 -7.35
C VAL A 201 9.27 -17.87 -7.93
N GLN A 202 10.28 -18.60 -7.46
CA GLN A 202 10.54 -19.99 -7.88
C GLN A 202 9.36 -20.91 -7.51
N VAL A 203 8.89 -20.88 -6.27
CA VAL A 203 7.77 -21.70 -5.79
C VAL A 203 6.50 -21.40 -6.60
N ALA A 204 6.24 -20.13 -6.88
CA ALA A 204 5.09 -19.71 -7.68
C ALA A 204 5.16 -20.28 -9.11
N ARG A 205 6.33 -20.22 -9.75
CA ARG A 205 6.58 -20.80 -11.07
C ARG A 205 6.40 -22.31 -11.09
N GLU A 206 6.97 -23.00 -10.12
CA GLU A 206 6.93 -24.48 -10.03
C GLU A 206 5.51 -25.03 -9.79
N ASN A 207 4.63 -24.22 -9.17
CA ASN A 207 3.27 -24.62 -8.82
C ASN A 207 2.18 -23.90 -9.66
N ASP A 208 2.55 -23.13 -10.66
CA ASP A 208 1.62 -22.32 -11.49
C ASP A 208 0.65 -21.48 -10.65
N ALA A 209 1.17 -20.83 -9.59
CA ALA A 209 0.41 -19.98 -8.67
C ALA A 209 0.82 -18.52 -8.83
N ALA A 210 -0.11 -17.63 -9.14
CA ALA A 210 0.19 -16.23 -9.40
C ALA A 210 0.55 -15.45 -8.11
N LEU A 211 1.65 -14.71 -8.12
CA LEU A 211 2.01 -13.73 -7.09
C LEU A 211 1.55 -12.34 -7.52
N LEU A 212 0.53 -11.82 -6.85
CA LEU A 212 0.04 -10.45 -7.02
C LEU A 212 0.66 -9.58 -5.92
N ILE A 213 1.67 -8.79 -6.27
CA ILE A 213 2.49 -8.04 -5.30
C ILE A 213 2.25 -6.54 -5.45
N ASP A 214 1.65 -5.95 -4.41
CA ASP A 214 1.45 -4.51 -4.27
C ASP A 214 2.75 -3.88 -3.75
N GLU A 215 3.53 -3.27 -4.67
CA GLU A 215 4.87 -2.72 -4.43
C GLU A 215 4.88 -1.20 -4.23
N PHE A 216 3.76 -0.59 -3.87
CA PHE A 216 3.69 0.88 -3.70
C PHE A 216 4.67 1.47 -2.68
N TYR A 217 5.33 0.64 -1.87
CA TYR A 217 6.34 1.05 -0.90
C TYR A 217 7.74 0.53 -1.22
N SER A 218 7.97 0.01 -2.42
CA SER A 218 9.24 -0.63 -2.84
C SER A 218 10.47 0.30 -2.77
N HIS A 219 10.27 1.61 -2.73
CA HIS A 219 11.32 2.62 -2.56
C HIS A 219 11.51 3.07 -1.09
N TYR A 220 10.70 2.56 -0.16
CA TYR A 220 10.81 2.82 1.27
C TYR A 220 11.41 1.60 1.95
N ILE A 221 12.71 1.38 1.79
CA ILE A 221 13.43 0.23 2.36
C ILE A 221 14.42 0.72 3.40
N TRP A 222 14.32 0.17 4.62
CA TRP A 222 15.13 0.57 5.79
C TRP A 222 16.16 -0.51 6.11
N ARG A 223 17.07 -0.77 5.17
CA ARG A 223 18.21 -1.69 5.35
C ARG A 223 19.48 -0.87 5.46
N ASP A 224 20.37 -1.28 6.39
CA ASP A 224 21.73 -0.78 6.44
C ASP A 224 22.52 -1.33 5.25
N GLY A 225 23.38 -0.51 4.67
CA GLY A 225 24.20 -0.86 3.52
C GLY A 225 24.73 0.36 2.78
N ASP A 226 25.56 0.13 1.78
CA ASP A 226 26.22 1.18 1.00
C ASP A 226 25.33 1.75 -0.13
N ASP A 227 24.18 1.15 -0.39
CA ASP A 227 23.24 1.67 -1.41
C ASP A 227 22.46 2.86 -0.84
N PRO A 228 22.67 4.09 -1.35
CA PRO A 228 21.95 5.28 -0.88
C PRO A 228 20.46 5.29 -1.30
N ALA A 229 20.06 4.43 -2.24
CA ALA A 229 18.72 4.34 -2.79
C ALA A 229 18.21 2.90 -2.81
N PRO A 230 18.11 2.23 -1.63
CA PRO A 230 17.70 0.83 -1.58
C PRO A 230 16.25 0.67 -2.04
N MET A 231 16.04 -0.25 -2.99
CA MET A 231 14.74 -0.60 -3.54
C MET A 231 14.58 -2.11 -3.60
N GLU A 232 13.36 -2.60 -3.37
CA GLU A 232 13.05 -4.03 -3.47
C GLU A 232 11.86 -4.25 -4.40
N SER A 233 12.01 -5.16 -5.37
CA SER A 233 10.94 -5.56 -6.28
C SER A 233 11.13 -7.01 -6.71
N ALA A 234 10.03 -7.75 -6.82
CA ALA A 234 10.05 -9.11 -7.35
C ALA A 234 10.47 -9.17 -8.82
N ALA A 235 10.41 -8.05 -9.55
CA ALA A 235 10.93 -7.96 -10.91
C ALA A 235 12.40 -8.39 -11.04
N ARG A 236 13.17 -8.26 -9.96
CA ARG A 236 14.58 -8.69 -9.89
C ARG A 236 14.76 -10.20 -10.00
N TYR A 237 13.76 -10.98 -9.56
CA TYR A 237 13.83 -12.43 -9.41
C TYR A 237 13.01 -13.19 -10.46
N VAL A 238 12.28 -12.49 -11.31
CA VAL A 238 11.62 -13.05 -12.49
C VAL A 238 12.69 -13.51 -13.47
N GLU A 239 12.68 -14.78 -13.85
CA GLU A 239 13.62 -15.32 -14.86
C GLU A 239 13.12 -15.02 -16.27
N ASP A 240 11.87 -15.32 -16.54
CA ASP A 240 11.21 -15.09 -17.82
C ASP A 240 9.97 -14.22 -17.64
N VAL A 241 10.00 -13.00 -18.20
CA VAL A 241 8.93 -12.00 -18.05
C VAL A 241 7.59 -12.44 -18.68
N GLU A 242 7.61 -13.46 -19.55
CA GLU A 242 6.40 -13.96 -20.21
C GLU A 242 5.86 -15.24 -19.56
N ARG A 243 6.64 -15.89 -18.68
CA ARG A 243 6.29 -17.21 -18.14
C ARG A 243 6.13 -17.22 -16.63
N ASP A 244 6.88 -16.40 -15.91
CA ASP A 244 6.79 -16.35 -14.46
C ASP A 244 5.48 -15.69 -14.02
N PRO A 245 4.68 -16.34 -13.14
CA PRO A 245 3.35 -15.87 -12.78
C PRO A 245 3.41 -14.74 -11.74
N VAL A 246 4.17 -13.67 -12.04
CA VAL A 246 4.37 -12.50 -11.17
C VAL A 246 3.66 -11.29 -11.74
N VAL A 247 2.80 -10.69 -10.93
CA VAL A 247 2.01 -9.50 -11.26
C VAL A 247 2.34 -8.41 -10.25
N LEU A 248 2.96 -7.34 -10.70
CA LEU A 248 3.43 -6.24 -9.86
C LEU A 248 2.51 -5.02 -10.01
N PHE A 249 2.19 -4.38 -8.89
CA PHE A 249 1.42 -3.14 -8.86
C PHE A 249 2.27 -2.05 -8.21
N ASP A 250 2.50 -0.97 -8.94
CA ASP A 250 3.21 0.19 -8.43
C ASP A 250 2.74 1.47 -9.14
N GLY A 251 3.32 2.62 -8.81
CA GLY A 251 2.98 3.88 -9.43
C GLY A 251 3.46 5.11 -8.70
N LEU A 252 3.07 6.25 -9.21
CA LEU A 252 3.53 7.55 -8.70
C LEU A 252 3.00 7.91 -7.31
N THR A 253 2.05 7.12 -6.78
CA THR A 253 1.30 7.45 -5.55
C THR A 253 2.20 7.58 -4.31
N LYS A 254 3.11 6.62 -4.09
CA LYS A 254 3.97 6.57 -2.89
C LYS A 254 5.43 6.76 -3.26
N ASN A 255 5.96 5.92 -4.12
CA ASN A 255 7.38 5.88 -4.48
C ASN A 255 7.87 7.19 -5.13
N TRP A 256 7.01 7.95 -5.81
CA TRP A 256 7.29 9.29 -6.37
C TRP A 256 6.64 10.42 -5.59
N ARG A 257 5.89 10.12 -4.53
CA ARG A 257 5.18 11.09 -3.70
C ARG A 257 4.20 12.01 -4.48
N TYR A 258 3.55 11.47 -5.55
CA TYR A 258 2.50 12.14 -6.34
C TYR A 258 1.13 11.45 -6.18
N PRO A 259 0.55 11.36 -4.96
CA PRO A 259 -0.72 10.65 -4.75
C PRO A 259 -1.89 11.23 -5.54
N GLY A 260 -1.88 12.54 -5.80
CA GLY A 260 -2.92 13.24 -6.54
C GLY A 260 -2.92 12.98 -8.04
N TRP A 261 -1.82 12.48 -8.62
CA TRP A 261 -1.71 12.26 -10.06
C TRP A 261 -2.52 11.08 -10.56
N ARG A 262 -2.79 10.14 -9.69
CA ARG A 262 -3.56 8.93 -10.03
C ARG A 262 -2.97 8.14 -11.21
N ILE A 263 -1.65 8.03 -11.30
CA ILE A 263 -0.92 7.22 -12.28
C ILE A 263 -0.32 6.01 -11.57
N THR A 264 -0.70 4.84 -12.02
CA THR A 264 -0.21 3.54 -11.54
C THR A 264 -0.06 2.58 -12.70
N TRP A 265 0.72 1.55 -12.50
CA TRP A 265 0.94 0.51 -13.49
C TRP A 265 0.85 -0.88 -12.90
N THR A 266 0.48 -1.82 -13.75
CA THR A 266 0.62 -3.25 -13.56
C THR A 266 1.73 -3.74 -14.49
N VAL A 267 2.69 -4.51 -13.97
CA VAL A 267 3.75 -5.15 -14.77
C VAL A 267 3.59 -6.67 -14.62
N ALA A 268 3.46 -7.39 -15.74
CA ALA A 268 3.17 -8.82 -15.75
C ALA A 268 3.43 -9.44 -17.14
N PRO A 269 3.36 -10.77 -17.29
CA PRO A 269 3.33 -11.42 -18.60
C PRO A 269 2.27 -10.78 -19.51
N ARG A 270 2.55 -10.69 -20.81
CA ARG A 270 1.67 -10.04 -21.80
C ARG A 270 0.25 -10.57 -21.76
N THR A 271 0.07 -11.89 -21.63
CA THR A 271 -1.28 -12.52 -21.56
C THR A 271 -2.09 -12.03 -20.35
N VAL A 272 -1.43 -11.79 -19.22
CA VAL A 272 -2.06 -11.20 -18.02
C VAL A 272 -2.41 -9.73 -18.27
N ILE A 273 -1.49 -8.98 -18.90
CA ILE A 273 -1.74 -7.57 -19.23
C ILE A 273 -2.90 -7.40 -20.20
N GLU A 274 -3.05 -8.28 -21.20
CA GLU A 274 -4.20 -8.30 -22.09
C GLU A 274 -5.52 -8.50 -21.33
N ALA A 275 -5.55 -9.46 -20.38
CA ALA A 275 -6.72 -9.69 -19.53
C ALA A 275 -7.04 -8.49 -18.62
N VAL A 276 -6.03 -7.89 -17.99
CA VAL A 276 -6.16 -6.72 -17.13
C VAL A 276 -6.64 -5.49 -17.94
N ALA A 277 -6.13 -5.30 -19.13
CA ALA A 277 -6.55 -4.22 -20.03
C ALA A 277 -8.00 -4.43 -20.51
N SER A 278 -8.36 -5.67 -20.85
CA SER A 278 -9.74 -6.03 -21.21
C SER A 278 -10.71 -5.75 -20.06
N ALA A 279 -10.34 -6.11 -18.82
CA ALA A 279 -11.12 -5.75 -17.63
C ALA A 279 -11.27 -4.23 -17.48
N GLY A 280 -10.21 -3.48 -17.74
CA GLY A 280 -10.24 -2.01 -17.73
C GLY A 280 -11.25 -1.41 -18.70
N SER A 281 -11.54 -2.06 -19.82
CA SER A 281 -12.47 -1.54 -20.82
C SER A 281 -13.91 -1.37 -20.31
N PHE A 282 -14.35 -2.21 -19.36
CA PHE A 282 -15.68 -2.12 -18.75
C PHE A 282 -15.68 -1.56 -17.32
N LEU A 283 -14.52 -1.53 -16.64
CA LEU A 283 -14.43 -1.04 -15.26
C LEU A 283 -14.21 0.47 -15.16
N ASP A 284 -13.30 1.02 -15.96
CA ASP A 284 -12.88 2.43 -15.81
C ASP A 284 -12.60 3.17 -17.14
N GLY A 285 -12.49 2.46 -18.26
CA GLY A 285 -12.30 3.06 -19.59
C GLY A 285 -10.92 3.68 -19.85
N GLY A 286 -9.96 3.54 -18.93
CA GLY A 286 -8.60 4.09 -19.06
C GLY A 286 -8.30 5.26 -18.13
N GLY A 287 -7.05 5.74 -18.18
CA GLY A 287 -6.54 6.82 -17.33
C GLY A 287 -6.45 8.17 -18.03
N SER A 288 -6.18 9.22 -17.26
CA SER A 288 -6.01 10.59 -17.73
C SER A 288 -4.84 10.72 -18.72
N LYS A 289 -5.11 11.08 -19.99
CA LYS A 289 -4.09 11.24 -21.04
C LYS A 289 -3.05 12.33 -20.70
N PRO A 290 -3.44 13.55 -20.27
CA PRO A 290 -2.45 14.58 -19.92
C PRO A 290 -1.56 14.16 -18.75
N MET A 291 -2.10 13.47 -17.74
CA MET A 291 -1.30 13.01 -16.61
C MET A 291 -0.35 11.87 -17.00
N GLN A 292 -0.74 11.00 -17.93
CA GLN A 292 0.14 9.97 -18.47
C GLN A 292 1.31 10.58 -19.24
N ARG A 293 1.08 11.62 -20.07
CA ARG A 293 2.13 12.36 -20.74
C ARG A 293 3.11 13.01 -19.77
N ALA A 294 2.59 13.69 -18.75
CA ALA A 294 3.42 14.31 -17.72
C ALA A 294 4.25 13.26 -16.96
N ALA A 295 3.72 12.06 -16.76
CA ALA A 295 4.40 10.97 -16.07
C ALA A 295 5.65 10.47 -16.79
N CYS A 296 5.72 10.53 -18.12
CA CYS A 296 6.90 10.12 -18.88
C CYS A 296 8.17 10.86 -18.44
N ALA A 297 8.06 12.11 -18.02
CA ALA A 297 9.20 12.91 -17.56
C ALA A 297 9.78 12.47 -16.21
N VAL A 298 8.98 11.79 -15.39
CA VAL A 298 9.38 11.37 -14.02
C VAL A 298 9.58 9.85 -13.91
N VAL A 299 9.08 9.06 -14.84
CA VAL A 299 9.24 7.60 -14.86
C VAL A 299 10.54 7.23 -15.57
N THR A 300 11.66 7.49 -14.90
CA THR A 300 13.02 7.22 -15.38
C THR A 300 13.88 6.64 -14.27
N GLU A 301 14.96 5.91 -14.61
CA GLU A 301 15.90 5.37 -13.61
C GLU A 301 16.51 6.48 -12.75
N ASP A 302 16.99 7.58 -13.35
CA ASP A 302 17.60 8.69 -12.62
C ASP A 302 16.64 9.31 -11.60
N HIS A 303 15.41 9.61 -12.03
CA HIS A 303 14.40 10.18 -11.14
C HIS A 303 14.08 9.23 -9.99
N ALA A 304 13.86 7.93 -10.28
CA ALA A 304 13.56 6.92 -9.28
C ALA A 304 14.70 6.83 -8.23
N ARG A 305 15.97 6.76 -8.65
CA ARG A 305 17.12 6.69 -7.75
C ARG A 305 17.27 7.93 -6.88
N ARG A 306 17.17 9.12 -7.45
CA ARG A 306 17.31 10.39 -6.71
C ARG A 306 16.16 10.58 -5.72
N GLU A 307 14.93 10.30 -6.12
CA GLU A 307 13.76 10.37 -5.23
C GLU A 307 13.89 9.37 -4.08
N THR A 308 14.32 8.12 -4.39
CA THR A 308 14.52 7.09 -3.36
C THR A 308 15.62 7.45 -2.37
N ALA A 309 16.73 8.01 -2.83
CA ALA A 309 17.80 8.47 -1.92
C ALA A 309 17.32 9.56 -0.96
N ALA A 310 16.56 10.53 -1.46
CA ALA A 310 15.97 11.59 -0.64
C ALA A 310 14.92 11.03 0.35
N ILE A 311 14.08 10.08 -0.10
CA ILE A 311 13.14 9.35 0.75
C ILE A 311 13.90 8.61 1.86
N HIS A 312 14.94 7.85 1.53
CA HIS A 312 15.71 7.07 2.49
C HIS A 312 16.29 7.96 3.58
N GLN A 313 16.86 9.11 3.21
CA GLN A 313 17.42 10.06 4.15
C GLN A 313 16.35 10.70 5.05
N GLU A 314 15.29 11.28 4.46
CA GLU A 314 14.30 12.06 5.21
C GLU A 314 13.37 11.18 6.03
N PHE A 315 12.79 10.15 5.40
CA PHE A 315 11.84 9.27 6.09
C PHE A 315 12.55 8.33 7.06
N GLY A 316 13.84 8.01 6.85
CA GLY A 316 14.67 7.30 7.83
C GLY A 316 14.78 8.05 9.16
N ARG A 317 15.02 9.38 9.12
CA ARG A 317 15.02 10.24 10.32
C ARG A 317 13.66 10.23 11.02
N LYS A 318 12.57 10.43 10.27
CA LYS A 318 11.20 10.42 10.80
C LYS A 318 10.85 9.08 11.43
N ARG A 319 11.25 7.97 10.78
CA ARG A 319 11.10 6.61 11.33
C ARG A 319 11.77 6.49 12.69
N ALA A 320 13.05 6.86 12.78
CA ALA A 320 13.82 6.78 14.02
C ALA A 320 13.17 7.60 15.14
N THR A 321 12.77 8.84 14.87
CA THR A 321 12.10 9.74 15.82
C THR A 321 10.78 9.12 16.30
N LEU A 322 9.90 8.70 15.39
CA LEU A 322 8.59 8.15 15.75
C LEU A 322 8.71 6.88 16.60
N LEU A 323 9.55 5.93 16.19
CA LEU A 323 9.70 4.66 16.89
C LEU A 323 10.30 4.85 18.29
N SER A 324 11.34 5.67 18.42
CA SER A 324 12.02 5.94 19.68
C SER A 324 11.06 6.59 20.68
N ARG A 325 10.34 7.64 20.29
CA ARG A 325 9.42 8.36 21.20
C ARG A 325 8.21 7.50 21.60
N LEU A 326 7.62 6.76 20.66
CA LEU A 326 6.50 5.85 20.99
C LEU A 326 6.93 4.71 21.91
N ARG A 327 8.16 4.16 21.76
CA ARG A 327 8.71 3.16 22.69
C ARG A 327 8.88 3.70 24.10
N ALA A 328 9.37 4.92 24.21
CA ALA A 328 9.52 5.58 25.51
C ALA A 328 8.19 5.76 26.26
N LEU A 329 7.07 5.76 25.57
CA LEU A 329 5.71 5.78 26.11
C LEU A 329 5.14 4.40 26.44
N GLY A 330 5.83 3.31 26.12
CA GLY A 330 5.36 1.96 26.36
C GLY A 330 4.67 1.29 25.15
N VAL A 331 4.64 1.91 23.98
CA VAL A 331 4.20 1.25 22.74
C VAL A 331 5.24 0.20 22.34
N ARG A 332 4.79 -1.03 22.12
CA ARG A 332 5.66 -2.13 21.72
C ARG A 332 5.52 -2.44 20.25
N PHE A 333 6.65 -2.57 19.57
CA PHE A 333 6.73 -2.99 18.19
C PHE A 333 7.23 -4.45 18.15
N ASP A 334 6.44 -5.36 17.57
CA ASP A 334 6.84 -6.77 17.41
C ASP A 334 8.10 -6.87 16.54
N ARG A 335 8.22 -5.96 15.58
CA ARG A 335 9.39 -5.74 14.73
C ARG A 335 9.46 -4.28 14.30
N ASP A 336 10.66 -3.76 14.11
CA ASP A 336 10.86 -2.47 13.44
C ASP A 336 10.46 -2.60 11.98
N PRO A 337 9.75 -1.61 11.41
CA PRO A 337 9.43 -1.63 10.00
C PRO A 337 10.71 -1.66 9.17
N GLU A 338 10.83 -2.64 8.29
CA GLU A 338 11.91 -2.81 7.31
C GLU A 338 11.62 -2.05 6.02
N GLY A 339 10.35 -1.66 5.82
CA GLY A 339 9.92 -0.86 4.68
C GLY A 339 8.63 -0.10 4.94
N GLY A 340 8.19 0.68 3.95
CA GLY A 340 7.04 1.58 4.08
C GLY A 340 7.31 2.76 5.03
N PHE A 341 6.27 3.50 5.35
CA PHE A 341 6.35 4.64 6.28
C PHE A 341 5.35 4.54 7.44
N TYR A 342 5.25 3.32 8.02
CA TYR A 342 4.35 3.03 9.13
C TYR A 342 5.06 2.36 10.29
N GLY A 343 4.73 2.77 11.52
CA GLY A 343 4.98 2.00 12.73
C GLY A 343 3.71 1.21 13.08
N TRP A 344 3.84 -0.11 13.26
CA TRP A 344 2.78 -1.01 13.70
C TRP A 344 3.03 -1.41 15.14
N GLY A 345 2.38 -0.71 16.07
CA GLY A 345 2.66 -0.83 17.50
C GLY A 345 1.49 -1.33 18.32
N SER A 346 1.76 -2.22 19.29
CA SER A 346 0.83 -2.60 20.33
C SER A 346 0.81 -1.56 21.44
N VAL A 347 -0.38 -1.09 21.78
CA VAL A 347 -0.66 -0.15 22.87
C VAL A 347 -1.16 -0.86 24.15
N ALA A 348 -1.14 -2.19 24.19
CA ALA A 348 -1.67 -2.99 25.28
C ALA A 348 -1.08 -2.67 26.67
N ALA A 349 0.13 -2.12 26.72
CA ALA A 349 0.81 -1.73 27.95
C ALA A 349 0.47 -0.32 28.45
N LEU A 350 -0.27 0.47 27.66
CA LEU A 350 -0.68 1.81 28.04
C LEU A 350 -1.87 1.76 29.05
N PRO A 351 -2.07 2.83 29.85
CA PRO A 351 -3.20 2.90 30.75
C PRO A 351 -4.54 2.93 30.00
N PRO A 352 -5.63 2.34 30.55
CA PRO A 352 -6.95 2.47 29.96
C PRO A 352 -7.41 3.95 29.89
N PRO A 353 -8.12 4.37 28.81
CA PRO A 353 -8.63 3.57 27.69
C PRO A 353 -7.62 3.40 26.54
N LEU A 354 -6.38 3.88 26.71
CA LEU A 354 -5.36 3.90 25.65
C LEU A 354 -4.82 2.52 25.27
N ASN A 355 -5.11 1.49 26.07
CA ASN A 355 -4.62 0.13 25.90
C ASN A 355 -5.33 -0.70 24.81
N THR A 356 -6.20 -0.07 24.01
CA THR A 356 -6.81 -0.65 22.82
C THR A 356 -6.67 0.32 21.65
N GLY A 357 -6.55 -0.22 20.42
CA GLY A 357 -6.40 0.61 19.21
C GLY A 357 -7.53 1.61 19.02
N MET A 358 -8.78 1.18 19.25
CA MET A 358 -9.95 2.08 19.15
C MET A 358 -10.01 3.08 20.31
N GLY A 359 -9.67 2.69 21.53
CA GLY A 359 -9.58 3.60 22.68
C GLY A 359 -8.51 4.66 22.48
N PHE A 360 -7.31 4.23 22.06
CA PHE A 360 -6.21 5.13 21.72
C PHE A 360 -6.62 6.13 20.62
N PHE A 361 -7.20 5.64 19.53
CA PHE A 361 -7.67 6.50 18.43
C PHE A 361 -8.66 7.57 18.91
N ARG A 362 -9.67 7.17 19.69
CA ARG A 362 -10.69 8.12 20.19
C ARG A 362 -10.10 9.18 21.11
N ALA A 363 -9.19 8.80 21.98
CA ALA A 363 -8.52 9.74 22.88
C ALA A 363 -7.57 10.67 22.13
N ALA A 364 -6.71 10.13 21.24
CA ALA A 364 -5.80 10.92 20.41
C ALA A 364 -6.55 11.90 19.49
N LEU A 365 -7.74 11.51 19.01
CA LEU A 365 -8.58 12.34 18.15
C LEU A 365 -9.06 13.62 18.85
N GLN A 366 -9.31 13.58 20.18
CA GLN A 366 -9.64 14.77 20.97
C GLN A 366 -8.47 15.78 21.01
N GLU A 367 -7.25 15.25 20.97
CA GLU A 367 -6.01 16.03 20.88
C GLU A 367 -5.63 16.38 19.42
N LYS A 368 -6.57 16.22 18.48
CA LYS A 368 -6.38 16.48 17.04
C LYS A 368 -5.26 15.64 16.40
N VAL A 369 -5.03 14.43 16.91
CA VAL A 369 -4.11 13.45 16.32
C VAL A 369 -4.93 12.29 15.73
N ILE A 370 -4.77 12.04 14.44
CA ILE A 370 -5.46 10.95 13.73
C ILE A 370 -4.50 9.77 13.60
N THR A 371 -4.91 8.59 14.06
CA THR A 371 -4.21 7.31 13.89
C THR A 371 -5.16 6.28 13.30
N VAL A 372 -4.69 5.07 12.96
CA VAL A 372 -5.59 4.01 12.48
C VAL A 372 -5.55 2.82 13.43
N PRO A 373 -6.69 2.47 14.05
CA PRO A 373 -6.83 1.26 14.87
C PRO A 373 -6.48 -0.01 14.10
N GLY A 374 -5.82 -0.95 14.79
CA GLY A 374 -5.32 -2.17 14.19
C GLY A 374 -6.41 -3.11 13.67
N GLU A 375 -7.60 -3.06 14.25
CA GLU A 375 -8.73 -3.90 13.83
C GLU A 375 -9.13 -3.72 12.35
N PHE A 376 -8.84 -2.57 11.75
CA PHE A 376 -9.09 -2.32 10.33
C PHE A 376 -8.14 -3.07 9.39
N PHE A 377 -7.02 -3.60 9.89
CA PHE A 377 -6.06 -4.40 9.11
C PHE A 377 -6.30 -5.90 9.26
N ASP A 378 -7.28 -6.29 10.04
CA ASP A 378 -7.77 -7.67 10.18
C ASP A 378 -8.74 -7.98 9.03
N VAL A 379 -8.20 -7.99 7.80
CA VAL A 379 -8.94 -8.11 6.54
C VAL A 379 -9.88 -9.32 6.55
N ASN A 380 -11.19 -9.08 6.43
CA ASN A 380 -12.24 -10.10 6.57
C ASN A 380 -13.29 -9.99 5.45
N PRO A 381 -12.93 -10.38 4.20
CA PRO A 381 -13.81 -10.28 3.05
C PRO A 381 -15.17 -10.94 3.32
N GLY A 382 -16.26 -10.21 3.00
CA GLY A 382 -17.61 -10.67 3.23
C GLY A 382 -17.99 -10.89 4.70
N LYS A 383 -17.19 -10.38 5.64
CA LYS A 383 -17.41 -10.51 7.11
C LYS A 383 -17.56 -11.96 7.60
N ARG A 384 -16.93 -12.91 6.93
CA ARG A 384 -17.10 -14.37 7.14
C ARG A 384 -16.66 -14.88 8.50
N ARG A 385 -15.81 -14.13 9.23
CA ARG A 385 -15.35 -14.51 10.60
C ARG A 385 -16.34 -14.14 11.70
N GLY A 386 -17.51 -13.58 11.35
CA GLY A 386 -18.54 -13.19 12.30
C GLY A 386 -18.10 -12.05 13.25
N GLY A 387 -18.80 -11.90 14.38
CA GLY A 387 -18.57 -10.85 15.36
C GLY A 387 -17.41 -11.12 16.36
N ARG A 388 -16.42 -11.94 16.01
CA ARG A 388 -15.26 -12.19 16.88
C ARG A 388 -14.40 -10.94 16.98
N PRO A 389 -13.87 -10.59 18.17
CA PRO A 389 -12.94 -9.48 18.32
C PRO A 389 -11.71 -9.66 17.41
N SER A 390 -11.24 -8.55 16.83
CA SER A 390 -10.02 -8.56 16.03
C SER A 390 -8.82 -9.00 16.87
N ARG A 391 -7.90 -9.74 16.25
CA ARG A 391 -6.61 -10.14 16.82
C ARG A 391 -5.68 -8.94 17.03
N PHE A 392 -5.92 -7.86 16.29
CA PHE A 392 -5.13 -6.63 16.31
C PHE A 392 -5.83 -5.49 17.06
N ARG A 393 -6.75 -5.83 17.97
CA ARG A 393 -7.55 -4.84 18.74
C ARG A 393 -6.70 -3.91 19.63
N ASP A 394 -5.49 -4.32 19.99
CA ASP A 394 -4.52 -3.57 20.78
C ASP A 394 -3.42 -2.92 19.94
N HIS A 395 -3.50 -3.03 18.61
CA HIS A 395 -2.54 -2.42 17.69
C HIS A 395 -3.04 -1.08 17.16
N VAL A 396 -2.07 -0.24 16.81
CA VAL A 396 -2.28 1.05 16.14
C VAL A 396 -1.23 1.20 15.04
N ARG A 397 -1.67 1.65 13.86
CA ARG A 397 -0.77 2.10 12.81
C ARG A 397 -0.50 3.58 12.95
N PHE A 398 0.76 3.95 13.08
CA PHE A 398 1.28 5.32 13.13
C PHE A 398 2.04 5.62 11.83
N SER A 399 1.65 6.65 11.08
CA SER A 399 2.33 7.04 9.87
C SER A 399 3.45 8.03 10.16
N PHE A 400 4.65 7.80 9.62
CA PHE A 400 5.71 8.81 9.51
C PHE A 400 5.82 9.38 8.09
N GLY A 401 4.71 9.28 7.34
CA GLY A 401 4.55 9.92 6.02
C GLY A 401 4.50 11.45 6.04
N PRO A 402 3.86 12.12 7.02
CA PRO A 402 3.78 13.57 7.08
C PRO A 402 5.15 14.26 7.27
N GLU A 403 5.16 15.59 7.15
CA GLU A 403 6.31 16.42 7.47
C GLU A 403 6.78 16.22 8.92
N ALA A 404 8.09 16.34 9.17
CA ALA A 404 8.70 16.10 10.48
C ALA A 404 8.03 16.94 11.59
N ALA A 405 7.75 18.23 11.35
CA ALA A 405 7.09 19.10 12.33
C ALA A 405 5.68 18.63 12.74
N VAL A 406 4.94 18.03 11.80
CA VAL A 406 3.62 17.43 12.09
C VAL A 406 3.77 16.20 12.97
N ILE A 407 4.79 15.38 12.72
CA ILE A 407 5.09 14.18 13.51
C ILE A 407 5.51 14.58 14.92
N ASP A 408 6.40 15.57 15.09
CA ASP A 408 6.86 16.05 16.39
C ASP A 408 5.69 16.59 17.22
N THR A 409 4.85 17.44 16.63
CA THR A 409 3.63 17.94 17.29
C THR A 409 2.68 16.82 17.69
N ALA A 410 2.49 15.82 16.83
CA ALA A 410 1.65 14.66 17.16
C ALA A 410 2.19 13.88 18.35
N LEU A 411 3.51 13.65 18.38
CA LEU A 411 4.17 12.90 19.45
C LEU A 411 4.12 13.66 20.77
N GLU A 412 4.30 14.99 20.79
CA GLU A 412 4.13 15.82 21.98
C GLU A 412 2.72 15.68 22.58
N ARG A 413 1.68 15.70 21.73
CA ARG A 413 0.29 15.50 22.16
C ARG A 413 0.02 14.11 22.68
N ILE A 414 0.55 13.09 22.03
CA ILE A 414 0.44 11.69 22.49
C ILE A 414 1.16 11.54 23.85
N GLU A 415 2.34 12.12 24.03
CA GLU A 415 3.06 12.09 25.30
C GLU A 415 2.27 12.77 26.43
N ALA A 416 1.67 13.93 26.14
CA ALA A 416 0.82 14.61 27.12
C ALA A 416 -0.43 13.77 27.47
N LEU A 417 -1.06 13.14 26.46
CA LEU A 417 -2.21 12.28 26.61
C LEU A 417 -1.90 11.05 27.48
N VAL A 418 -0.79 10.36 27.21
CA VAL A 418 -0.38 9.19 28.02
C VAL A 418 -0.11 9.58 29.45
N ARG A 419 0.63 10.68 29.67
CA ARG A 419 0.87 11.22 31.03
C ARG A 419 -0.39 11.62 31.78
N TRP A 420 -1.43 12.05 31.07
CA TRP A 420 -2.72 12.37 31.69
C TRP A 420 -3.43 11.12 32.24
N TYR A 421 -3.43 10.04 31.49
CA TYR A 421 -4.08 8.78 31.90
C TYR A 421 -3.23 7.91 32.85
N ASP A 422 -1.94 8.19 33.02
CA ASP A 422 -1.03 7.48 33.91
C ASP A 422 -1.05 8.05 35.37
N ARG A 423 -1.86 9.09 35.60
CA ARG A 423 -2.10 9.70 36.94
C ARG A 423 -3.23 9.00 37.68
#